data_e84b782af189119fb7fe8f8b94ed6e79
#
_entry.id   e84b782af189119fb7fe8f8b94ed6e79
#
_cell.length_a   1.000
_cell.length_b   1.000
_cell.length_c   1.000
_cell.angle_alpha   90.00
_cell.angle_beta   90.00
_cell.angle_gamma   90.00
#
_symmetry.space_group_name_H-M   'P 1'
#
loop_
_entity.id
_entity.type
_entity.pdbx_description
1 polymer ?
#
loop_
_entity_poly.entity_id
_entity_poly.type
_entity_poly.pdbx_seq_one_letter_code
_entity_poly.pdbx_strand_id
1 'polypeptide(L)'
;IMDAELLVFHNGLSYDIPAIQKLYPWFQPKGTVRDTLIMAKMIWPVDKLRDLDFPRWRKGTLPGQLIGAHRLEAWGYRLGRMKGEYSADVKALSKEFQEHGDLSRIPEWAHVLVSLDDKGRPCLDPWRAWNQPMQDYCVLDTEVGTALLRLIHGHFDGTAKAAKGVGWSERSIDLEHRTWKHIGEETERGYGFDLEGGIELASAIKNRQAVLEA
;
A
#
# COMPACT_ATOMS: atom_id res chain seq x y z
N ILE A 1 -16.45 8.36 12.02
CA ILE A 1 -15.81 8.22 10.68
C ILE A 1 -16.82 8.46 9.58
N MET A 2 -18.01 7.80 9.58
CA MET A 2 -19.03 7.93 8.52
C MET A 2 -19.54 9.36 8.31
N ASP A 3 -19.62 10.16 9.37
CA ASP A 3 -20.13 11.54 9.31
C ASP A 3 -19.02 12.59 9.16
N ALA A 4 -17.79 12.17 8.90
CA ALA A 4 -16.70 13.08 8.60
C ALA A 4 -16.92 13.76 7.24
N GLU A 5 -16.70 15.06 7.17
CA GLU A 5 -16.82 15.84 5.93
C GLU A 5 -15.75 15.44 4.91
N LEU A 6 -14.57 15.06 5.39
CA LEU A 6 -13.45 14.62 4.58
C LEU A 6 -12.78 13.39 5.22
N LEU A 7 -12.63 12.35 4.42
CA LEU A 7 -11.85 11.17 4.75
C LEU A 7 -10.63 11.09 3.82
N VAL A 8 -9.46 10.95 4.41
CA VAL A 8 -8.20 10.85 3.67
C VAL A 8 -7.57 9.50 3.89
N PHE A 9 -7.22 8.83 2.81
CA PHE A 9 -6.57 7.54 2.81
C PHE A 9 -5.29 7.59 1.96
N HIS A 10 -4.52 6.53 2.03
CA HIS A 10 -3.46 6.22 1.06
C HIS A 10 -3.70 4.82 0.50
N ASN A 11 -4.23 4.72 -0.71
CA ASN A 11 -4.74 3.50 -1.34
C ASN A 11 -6.05 2.98 -0.73
N GLY A 12 -6.80 3.84 -0.06
CA GLY A 12 -8.00 3.45 0.68
C GLY A 12 -9.16 3.05 -0.20
N LEU A 13 -9.28 3.63 -1.40
CA LEU A 13 -10.33 3.27 -2.35
C LEU A 13 -10.20 1.82 -2.86
N SER A 14 -8.97 1.32 -2.96
CA SER A 14 -8.71 -0.06 -3.41
C SER A 14 -8.54 -1.06 -2.27
N TYR A 15 -8.29 -0.60 -1.04
CA TYR A 15 -7.97 -1.51 0.05
C TYR A 15 -8.80 -1.26 1.32
N ASP A 16 -8.62 -0.11 1.99
CA ASP A 16 -9.22 0.10 3.32
C ASP A 16 -10.75 0.12 3.28
N ILE A 17 -11.35 0.84 2.33
CA ILE A 17 -12.81 0.94 2.22
C ILE A 17 -13.44 -0.42 1.88
N PRO A 18 -12.99 -1.16 0.85
CA PRO A 18 -13.49 -2.52 0.59
C PRO A 18 -13.27 -3.48 1.75
N ALA A 19 -12.13 -3.43 2.43
CA ALA A 19 -11.85 -4.28 3.59
C ALA A 19 -12.80 -3.99 4.76
N ILE A 20 -13.05 -2.72 5.06
CA ILE A 20 -14.01 -2.31 6.09
C ILE A 20 -15.41 -2.77 5.71
N GLN A 21 -15.82 -2.60 4.45
CA GLN A 21 -17.14 -2.99 3.97
C GLN A 21 -17.39 -4.51 4.01
N LYS A 22 -16.35 -5.33 3.88
CA LYS A 22 -16.47 -6.79 4.08
C LYS A 22 -16.89 -7.16 5.51
N LEU A 23 -16.38 -6.41 6.49
CA LEU A 23 -16.71 -6.63 7.91
C LEU A 23 -17.96 -5.85 8.35
N TYR A 24 -18.15 -4.68 7.78
CA TYR A 24 -19.22 -3.73 8.08
C TYR A 24 -19.92 -3.30 6.78
N PRO A 25 -20.83 -4.11 6.21
CA PRO A 25 -21.48 -3.82 4.92
C PRO A 25 -22.25 -2.49 4.88
N TRP A 26 -22.62 -1.98 6.04
CA TRP A 26 -23.29 -0.68 6.19
C TRP A 26 -22.32 0.52 6.16
N PHE A 27 -21.00 0.28 6.12
CA PHE A 27 -20.02 1.36 6.09
C PHE A 27 -20.05 2.07 4.74
N GLN A 28 -20.56 3.31 4.74
CA GLN A 28 -20.61 4.18 3.58
C GLN A 28 -20.22 5.59 4.01
N PRO A 29 -19.01 6.06 3.66
CA PRO A 29 -18.59 7.44 3.92
C PRO A 29 -19.58 8.43 3.27
N LYS A 30 -20.11 9.38 4.07
CA LYS A 30 -21.02 10.41 3.59
C LYS A 30 -20.30 11.62 3.01
N GLY A 31 -19.10 11.89 3.50
CA GLY A 31 -18.28 13.02 3.06
C GLY A 31 -17.39 12.71 1.87
N THR A 32 -16.58 13.67 1.51
CA THR A 32 -15.61 13.53 0.43
C THR A 32 -14.51 12.55 0.82
N VAL A 33 -14.22 11.62 -0.07
CA VAL A 33 -13.06 10.71 0.07
C VAL A 33 -11.92 11.21 -0.81
N ARG A 34 -10.73 11.36 -0.23
CA ARG A 34 -9.49 11.70 -0.94
C ARG A 34 -8.46 10.61 -0.72
N ASP A 35 -7.88 10.14 -1.81
CA ASP A 35 -6.84 9.13 -1.79
C ASP A 35 -5.50 9.74 -2.22
N THR A 36 -4.59 9.84 -1.28
CA THR A 36 -3.28 10.46 -1.49
C THR A 36 -2.40 9.68 -2.47
N LEU A 37 -2.63 8.37 -2.69
CA LEU A 37 -1.95 7.60 -3.72
C LEU A 37 -2.34 8.08 -5.11
N ILE A 38 -3.64 8.27 -5.36
CA ILE A 38 -4.16 8.76 -6.64
C ILE A 38 -3.64 10.18 -6.89
N MET A 39 -3.83 11.07 -5.90
CA MET A 39 -3.40 12.46 -5.99
C MET A 39 -1.88 12.59 -6.22
N ALA A 40 -1.08 11.76 -5.54
CA ALA A 40 0.37 11.74 -5.72
C ALA A 40 0.77 11.27 -7.13
N LYS A 41 0.07 10.27 -7.70
CA LYS A 41 0.32 9.82 -9.08
C LYS A 41 -0.02 10.89 -10.12
N MET A 42 -1.02 11.72 -9.88
CA MET A 42 -1.34 12.86 -10.76
C MET A 42 -0.20 13.89 -10.82
N ILE A 43 0.46 14.16 -9.68
CA ILE A 43 1.52 15.17 -9.58
C ILE A 43 2.88 14.61 -10.02
N TRP A 44 3.18 13.39 -9.58
CA TRP A 44 4.46 12.71 -9.79
C TRP A 44 4.27 11.38 -10.53
N PRO A 45 4.17 11.39 -11.87
CA PRO A 45 4.30 10.14 -12.65
C PRO A 45 5.60 9.42 -12.29
N VAL A 46 5.63 8.10 -12.49
CA VAL A 46 6.74 7.23 -12.05
C VAL A 46 8.10 7.73 -12.53
N ASP A 47 8.21 8.18 -13.78
CA ASP A 47 9.49 8.66 -14.34
C ASP A 47 9.96 9.93 -13.63
N LYS A 48 9.07 10.91 -13.44
CA LYS A 48 9.38 12.12 -12.67
C LYS A 48 9.77 11.80 -11.22
N LEU A 49 9.12 10.80 -10.62
CA LEU A 49 9.43 10.38 -9.27
C LEU A 49 10.81 9.71 -9.19
N ARG A 50 11.16 8.89 -10.20
CA ARG A 50 12.50 8.30 -10.31
C ARG A 50 13.60 9.37 -10.41
N ASP A 51 13.39 10.39 -11.21
CA ASP A 51 14.37 11.49 -11.34
C ASP A 51 14.62 12.20 -9.99
N LEU A 52 13.56 12.35 -9.18
CA LEU A 52 13.66 12.91 -7.83
C LEU A 52 14.32 11.95 -6.82
N ASP A 53 14.20 10.64 -7.04
CA ASP A 53 14.65 9.61 -6.11
C ASP A 53 16.12 9.18 -6.34
N PHE A 54 16.60 9.16 -7.58
CA PHE A 54 17.98 8.77 -7.87
C PHE A 54 19.03 9.55 -7.06
N PRO A 55 18.94 10.90 -6.90
CA PRO A 55 19.84 11.62 -6.03
C PRO A 55 19.76 11.22 -4.55
N ARG A 56 18.55 10.87 -4.07
CA ARG A 56 18.32 10.42 -2.69
C ARG A 56 18.92 9.03 -2.45
N TRP A 57 18.73 8.13 -3.40
CA TRP A 57 19.34 6.80 -3.36
C TRP A 57 20.87 6.87 -3.34
N ARG A 58 21.48 7.69 -4.21
CA ARG A 58 22.93 7.88 -4.22
C ARG A 58 23.49 8.42 -2.92
N LYS A 59 22.69 9.22 -2.18
CA LYS A 59 23.03 9.75 -0.85
C LYS A 59 22.72 8.77 0.29
N GLY A 60 22.16 7.58 0.00
CA GLY A 60 21.74 6.61 1.02
C GLY A 60 20.51 7.02 1.83
N THR A 61 19.75 8.04 1.40
CA THR A 61 18.57 8.54 2.10
C THR A 61 17.26 7.93 1.59
N LEU A 62 17.31 7.07 0.58
CA LEU A 62 16.18 6.30 0.05
C LEU A 62 16.67 4.91 -0.36
N PRO A 63 16.06 3.80 0.10
CA PRO A 63 16.36 2.45 -0.37
C PRO A 63 16.09 2.29 -1.88
N GLY A 64 16.96 1.56 -2.59
CA GLY A 64 16.86 1.39 -4.05
C GLY A 64 15.54 0.75 -4.51
N GLN A 65 14.99 -0.16 -3.72
CA GLN A 65 13.70 -0.82 -3.99
C GLN A 65 12.49 0.14 -3.94
N LEU A 66 12.66 1.34 -3.38
CA LEU A 66 11.62 2.35 -3.26
C LEU A 66 11.68 3.44 -4.35
N ILE A 67 12.67 3.37 -5.26
CA ILE A 67 12.80 4.33 -6.37
C ILE A 67 11.56 4.26 -7.26
N GLY A 68 10.89 5.39 -7.45
CA GLY A 68 9.65 5.51 -8.24
C GLY A 68 8.41 4.90 -7.58
N ALA A 69 8.51 4.36 -6.37
CA ALA A 69 7.39 3.76 -5.67
C ALA A 69 6.50 4.84 -5.01
N HIS A 70 5.17 4.64 -5.08
CA HIS A 70 4.19 5.48 -4.41
C HIS A 70 3.72 4.95 -3.05
N ARG A 71 4.35 3.90 -2.53
CA ARG A 71 4.04 3.34 -1.21
C ARG A 71 4.22 4.40 -0.13
N LEU A 72 3.40 4.35 0.91
CA LEU A 72 3.48 5.29 2.04
C LEU A 72 4.86 5.27 2.71
N GLU A 73 5.48 4.09 2.80
CA GLU A 73 6.88 3.92 3.21
C GLU A 73 7.85 4.80 2.41
N ALA A 74 7.76 4.77 1.07
CA ALA A 74 8.63 5.59 0.22
C ALA A 74 8.41 7.10 0.44
N TRP A 75 7.18 7.50 0.74
CA TRP A 75 6.86 8.87 1.11
C TRP A 75 7.41 9.23 2.49
N GLY A 76 7.45 8.30 3.44
CA GLY A 76 8.13 8.48 4.73
C GLY A 76 9.59 8.88 4.54
N TYR A 77 10.33 8.16 3.71
CA TYR A 77 11.73 8.50 3.37
C TYR A 77 11.85 9.87 2.69
N ARG A 78 10.99 10.18 1.70
CA ARG A 78 11.02 11.47 0.97
C ARG A 78 10.74 12.66 1.86
N LEU A 79 9.89 12.48 2.86
CA LEU A 79 9.44 13.52 3.79
C LEU A 79 10.31 13.60 5.05
N GLY A 80 11.35 12.74 5.16
CA GLY A 80 12.21 12.65 6.34
C GLY A 80 11.46 12.16 7.59
N ARG A 81 10.37 11.42 7.40
CA ARG A 81 9.56 10.77 8.45
C ARG A 81 9.68 9.28 8.24
N MET A 82 10.77 8.70 8.78
CA MET A 82 11.04 7.28 8.59
C MET A 82 9.97 6.45 9.29
N LYS A 83 9.36 5.57 8.52
CA LYS A 83 8.39 4.60 8.98
C LYS A 83 9.15 3.42 9.58
N GLY A 84 8.81 3.01 10.81
CA GLY A 84 9.22 1.72 11.34
C GLY A 84 8.68 0.57 10.49
N GLU A 85 9.36 -0.54 10.44
CA GLU A 85 8.93 -1.73 9.69
C GLU A 85 8.34 -2.79 10.63
N TYR A 86 7.24 -2.47 11.32
CA TYR A 86 6.61 -3.36 12.29
C TYR A 86 6.48 -4.81 11.81
N SER A 87 6.00 -5.01 10.57
CA SER A 87 5.88 -6.37 10.02
C SER A 87 7.23 -7.07 9.80
N ALA A 88 8.28 -6.33 9.43
CA ALA A 88 9.61 -6.88 9.26
C ALA A 88 10.23 -7.21 10.62
N ASP A 89 10.04 -6.36 11.61
CA ASP A 89 10.49 -6.59 12.99
C ASP A 89 9.83 -7.85 13.57
N VAL A 90 8.50 -7.99 13.42
CA VAL A 90 7.80 -9.21 13.87
C VAL A 90 8.27 -10.45 13.11
N LYS A 91 8.55 -10.35 11.80
CA LYS A 91 9.10 -11.48 11.03
C LYS A 91 10.49 -11.89 11.52
N ALA A 92 11.34 -10.93 11.87
CA ALA A 92 12.66 -11.22 12.43
C ALA A 92 12.53 -11.93 13.79
N LEU A 93 11.67 -11.43 14.67
CA LEU A 93 11.36 -12.08 15.95
C LEU A 93 10.73 -13.48 15.76
N SER A 94 9.87 -13.64 14.76
CA SER A 94 9.27 -14.95 14.42
C SER A 94 10.29 -15.96 14.01
N LYS A 95 11.30 -15.55 13.24
CA LYS A 95 12.41 -16.44 12.86
C LYS A 95 13.22 -16.86 14.08
N GLU A 96 13.58 -15.94 14.95
CA GLU A 96 14.29 -16.23 16.20
C GLU A 96 13.48 -17.18 17.09
N PHE A 97 12.17 -16.96 17.22
CA PHE A 97 11.28 -17.82 17.98
C PHE A 97 11.18 -19.23 17.38
N GLN A 98 11.11 -19.35 16.04
CA GLN A 98 11.10 -20.66 15.37
C GLN A 98 12.40 -21.45 15.56
N GLU A 99 13.56 -20.77 15.60
CA GLU A 99 14.86 -21.42 15.76
C GLU A 99 15.08 -21.98 17.18
N HIS A 100 14.54 -21.31 18.20
CA HIS A 100 14.84 -21.64 19.60
C HIS A 100 13.65 -22.19 20.40
N GLY A 101 12.41 -21.92 19.97
CA GLY A 101 11.17 -22.34 20.67
C GLY A 101 10.95 -21.69 22.05
N ASP A 102 11.69 -20.63 22.36
CA ASP A 102 11.76 -20.02 23.69
C ASP A 102 11.17 -18.59 23.70
N LEU A 103 10.04 -18.44 24.38
CA LEU A 103 9.36 -17.16 24.52
C LEU A 103 10.18 -16.12 25.30
N SER A 104 11.09 -16.56 26.18
CA SER A 104 11.90 -15.62 26.96
C SER A 104 12.88 -14.80 26.11
N ARG A 105 13.13 -15.23 24.87
CA ARG A 105 14.04 -14.56 23.93
C ARG A 105 13.36 -13.47 23.11
N ILE A 106 12.04 -13.43 23.08
CA ILE A 106 11.27 -12.41 22.38
C ILE A 106 10.63 -11.43 23.38
N PRO A 107 10.42 -10.16 23.00
CA PRO A 107 9.81 -9.18 23.86
C PRO A 107 8.40 -9.59 24.33
N GLU A 108 8.05 -9.24 25.55
CA GLU A 108 6.74 -9.59 26.16
C GLU A 108 5.54 -9.17 25.31
N TRP A 109 5.62 -7.99 24.66
CA TRP A 109 4.56 -7.52 23.77
C TRP A 109 4.33 -8.44 22.56
N ALA A 110 5.33 -9.25 22.17
CA ALA A 110 5.22 -10.18 21.04
C ALA A 110 4.60 -11.53 21.43
N HIS A 111 4.47 -11.84 22.72
CA HIS A 111 3.89 -13.11 23.20
C HIS A 111 2.44 -13.29 22.73
N VAL A 112 1.66 -12.21 22.63
CA VAL A 112 0.26 -12.23 22.16
C VAL A 112 0.14 -12.56 20.67
N LEU A 113 1.26 -12.50 19.92
CA LEU A 113 1.32 -12.77 18.48
C LEU A 113 1.60 -14.24 18.15
N VAL A 114 1.86 -15.08 19.16
CA VAL A 114 2.17 -16.51 18.94
C VAL A 114 1.01 -17.21 18.23
N SER A 115 1.32 -17.88 17.14
CA SER A 115 0.40 -18.56 16.23
C SER A 115 1.07 -19.83 15.68
N LEU A 116 0.37 -20.52 14.80
CA LEU A 116 0.91 -21.63 14.02
C LEU A 116 0.89 -21.24 12.53
N ASP A 117 1.96 -21.59 11.82
CA ASP A 117 2.00 -21.45 10.36
C ASP A 117 1.17 -22.56 9.67
N ASP A 118 1.06 -22.50 8.33
CA ASP A 118 0.32 -23.48 7.52
C ASP A 118 0.83 -24.92 7.66
N LYS A 119 2.02 -25.11 8.24
CA LYS A 119 2.66 -26.40 8.52
C LYS A 119 2.55 -26.80 9.99
N GLY A 120 1.79 -26.04 10.80
CA GLY A 120 1.60 -26.28 12.23
C GLY A 120 2.83 -25.94 13.09
N ARG A 121 3.80 -25.18 12.58
CA ARG A 121 4.99 -24.76 13.34
C ARG A 121 4.72 -23.44 14.07
N PRO A 122 5.25 -23.27 15.30
CA PRO A 122 5.12 -22.00 16.02
C PRO A 122 5.69 -20.84 15.20
N CYS A 123 4.94 -19.74 15.15
CA CYS A 123 5.34 -18.50 14.47
C CYS A 123 4.72 -17.29 15.19
N LEU A 124 5.11 -16.09 14.79
CA LEU A 124 4.44 -14.85 15.20
C LEU A 124 3.65 -14.29 14.02
N ASP A 125 2.35 -14.10 14.23
CA ASP A 125 1.47 -13.43 13.28
C ASP A 125 1.37 -11.94 13.68
N PRO A 126 1.90 -10.99 12.87
CA PRO A 126 1.93 -9.58 13.23
C PRO A 126 0.54 -8.96 13.43
N TRP A 127 -0.51 -9.57 12.88
CA TRP A 127 -1.87 -9.04 12.91
C TRP A 127 -2.82 -9.80 13.86
N ARG A 128 -2.31 -10.78 14.61
CA ARG A 128 -3.11 -11.62 15.49
C ARG A 128 -3.81 -10.87 16.62
N ALA A 129 -3.11 -9.94 17.24
CA ALA A 129 -3.60 -9.19 18.38
C ALA A 129 -2.99 -7.80 18.45
N TRP A 130 -3.74 -6.87 19.04
CA TRP A 130 -3.24 -5.53 19.30
C TRP A 130 -2.02 -5.57 20.21
N ASN A 131 -1.04 -4.71 19.90
CA ASN A 131 0.14 -4.46 20.73
C ASN A 131 0.62 -3.01 20.52
N GLN A 132 1.43 -2.50 21.46
CA GLN A 132 1.88 -1.11 21.41
C GLN A 132 2.70 -0.78 20.16
N PRO A 133 3.71 -1.58 19.73
CA PRO A 133 4.43 -1.31 18.49
C PRO A 133 3.54 -1.23 17.24
N MET A 134 2.47 -2.04 17.15
CA MET A 134 1.49 -1.94 16.07
C MET A 134 0.74 -0.61 16.12
N GLN A 135 0.34 -0.17 17.32
CA GLN A 135 -0.31 1.12 17.50
C GLN A 135 0.60 2.28 17.10
N ASP A 136 1.86 2.26 17.53
CA ASP A 136 2.86 3.29 17.21
C ASP A 136 3.11 3.34 15.70
N TYR A 137 3.15 2.19 15.03
CA TYR A 137 3.24 2.09 13.59
C TYR A 137 2.02 2.73 12.89
N CYS A 138 0.80 2.47 13.37
CA CYS A 138 -0.41 3.09 12.82
C CYS A 138 -0.43 4.62 13.00
N VAL A 139 0.02 5.11 14.15
CA VAL A 139 0.15 6.56 14.39
C VAL A 139 1.12 7.20 13.40
N LEU A 140 2.28 6.57 13.20
CA LEU A 140 3.29 7.07 12.27
C LEU A 140 2.80 7.07 10.82
N ASP A 141 2.00 6.07 10.42
CA ASP A 141 1.35 6.03 9.11
C ASP A 141 0.42 7.24 8.90
N THR A 142 -0.36 7.62 9.90
CA THR A 142 -1.23 8.79 9.81
C THR A 142 -0.44 10.10 9.75
N GLU A 143 0.70 10.18 10.43
CA GLU A 143 1.59 11.34 10.36
C GLU A 143 2.23 11.51 8.97
N VAL A 144 2.72 10.40 8.38
CA VAL A 144 3.27 10.40 7.02
C VAL A 144 2.17 10.76 6.01
N GLY A 145 0.98 10.16 6.14
CA GLY A 145 -0.18 10.47 5.31
C GLY A 145 -0.58 11.95 5.37
N THR A 146 -0.61 12.52 6.58
CA THR A 146 -0.90 13.94 6.78
C THR A 146 0.16 14.85 6.16
N ALA A 147 1.43 14.51 6.31
CA ALA A 147 2.52 15.29 5.71
C ALA A 147 2.49 15.20 4.17
N LEU A 148 2.18 14.03 3.61
CA LEU A 148 1.98 13.84 2.19
C LEU A 148 0.80 14.67 1.67
N LEU A 149 -0.34 14.66 2.37
CA LEU A 149 -1.50 15.45 2.00
C LEU A 149 -1.17 16.95 1.93
N ARG A 150 -0.46 17.47 2.92
CA ARG A 150 -0.01 18.88 2.94
C ARG A 150 0.88 19.21 1.75
N LEU A 151 1.82 18.31 1.40
CA LEU A 151 2.67 18.46 0.22
C LEU A 151 1.83 18.47 -1.07
N ILE A 152 0.88 17.58 -1.20
CA ILE A 152 -0.04 17.46 -2.33
C ILE A 152 -0.88 18.74 -2.48
N HIS A 153 -1.47 19.23 -1.38
CA HIS A 153 -2.26 20.48 -1.39
C HIS A 153 -1.44 21.66 -1.92
N GLY A 154 -0.19 21.83 -1.46
CA GLY A 154 0.68 22.88 -1.97
C GLY A 154 0.93 22.80 -3.48
N HIS A 155 0.85 21.61 -4.09
CA HIS A 155 0.91 21.46 -5.55
C HIS A 155 -0.42 21.75 -6.23
N PHE A 156 -1.54 21.44 -5.61
CA PHE A 156 -2.87 21.67 -6.20
C PHE A 156 -3.29 23.13 -6.15
N ASP A 157 -2.99 23.83 -5.07
CA ASP A 157 -3.31 25.26 -4.91
C ASP A 157 -2.24 26.19 -5.52
N GLY A 158 -1.15 25.61 -6.07
CA GLY A 158 -0.09 26.36 -6.72
C GLY A 158 0.87 27.07 -5.76
N THR A 159 0.77 26.84 -4.43
CA THR A 159 1.65 27.46 -3.43
C THR A 159 3.02 26.79 -3.35
N ALA A 160 3.16 25.53 -3.81
CA ALA A 160 4.44 24.86 -3.87
C ALA A 160 5.36 25.50 -4.90
N LYS A 161 6.63 25.77 -4.53
CA LYS A 161 7.64 26.36 -5.44
C LYS A 161 7.78 25.61 -6.77
N ALA A 162 7.50 24.31 -6.79
CA ALA A 162 7.58 23.47 -7.98
C ALA A 162 6.31 23.52 -8.85
N ALA A 163 5.19 24.00 -8.34
CA ALA A 163 3.92 24.00 -9.06
C ALA A 163 3.80 25.15 -10.07
N LYS A 164 4.56 26.24 -9.91
CA LYS A 164 4.62 27.41 -10.82
C LYS A 164 3.25 27.83 -11.41
N GLY A 165 2.21 27.87 -10.60
CA GLY A 165 0.88 28.30 -11.01
C GLY A 165 0.05 27.26 -11.80
N VAL A 166 0.51 26.02 -11.92
CA VAL A 166 -0.28 24.92 -12.51
C VAL A 166 -0.94 24.17 -11.37
N GLY A 167 -2.15 24.60 -11.00
CA GLY A 167 -3.00 23.89 -10.07
C GLY A 167 -3.84 22.83 -10.77
N TRP A 168 -4.31 21.83 -10.02
CA TRP A 168 -5.29 20.87 -10.49
C TRP A 168 -6.69 21.31 -10.04
N SER A 169 -7.68 21.19 -10.94
CA SER A 169 -9.06 21.49 -10.54
C SER A 169 -9.63 20.36 -9.66
N GLU A 170 -10.53 20.69 -8.74
CA GLU A 170 -11.30 19.70 -7.98
C GLU A 170 -11.99 18.70 -8.90
N ARG A 171 -12.51 19.18 -10.05
CA ARG A 171 -13.13 18.30 -11.06
C ARG A 171 -12.17 17.24 -11.62
N SER A 172 -10.90 17.60 -11.82
CA SER A 172 -9.89 16.63 -12.29
C SER A 172 -9.57 15.59 -11.22
N ILE A 173 -9.47 16.04 -9.96
CA ILE A 173 -9.24 15.15 -8.82
C ILE A 173 -10.42 14.17 -8.66
N ASP A 174 -11.66 14.67 -8.73
CA ASP A 174 -12.87 13.84 -8.64
C ASP A 174 -12.98 12.85 -9.79
N LEU A 175 -12.58 13.26 -11.00
CA LEU A 175 -12.57 12.37 -12.16
C LEU A 175 -11.63 11.18 -11.93
N GLU A 176 -10.39 11.45 -11.49
CA GLU A 176 -9.40 10.39 -11.22
C GLU A 176 -9.87 9.44 -10.10
N HIS A 177 -10.45 9.96 -9.01
CA HIS A 177 -10.99 9.13 -7.94
C HIS A 177 -12.14 8.24 -8.41
N ARG A 178 -13.05 8.76 -9.23
CA ARG A 178 -14.15 7.97 -9.81
C ARG A 178 -13.64 6.92 -10.77
N THR A 179 -12.70 7.26 -11.64
CA THR A 179 -12.07 6.32 -12.57
C THR A 179 -11.40 5.18 -11.80
N TRP A 180 -10.65 5.51 -10.75
CA TRP A 180 -9.99 4.52 -9.91
C TRP A 180 -10.97 3.58 -9.21
N LYS A 181 -12.08 4.11 -8.72
CA LYS A 181 -13.15 3.30 -8.12
C LYS A 181 -13.75 2.33 -9.14
N HIS A 182 -14.07 2.78 -10.35
CA HIS A 182 -14.61 1.91 -11.41
C HIS A 182 -13.64 0.82 -11.82
N ILE A 183 -12.35 1.13 -11.95
CA ILE A 183 -11.31 0.12 -12.22
C ILE A 183 -11.26 -0.92 -11.09
N GLY A 184 -11.40 -0.49 -9.83
CA GLY A 184 -11.49 -1.40 -8.68
C GLY A 184 -12.69 -2.34 -8.77
N GLU A 185 -13.87 -1.80 -9.08
CA GLU A 185 -15.12 -2.57 -9.25
C GLU A 185 -15.01 -3.57 -10.43
N GLU A 186 -14.40 -3.17 -11.53
CA GLU A 186 -14.13 -4.06 -12.67
C GLU A 186 -13.14 -5.17 -12.29
N THR A 187 -12.11 -4.85 -11.54
CA THR A 187 -11.11 -5.82 -11.09
C THR A 187 -11.74 -6.87 -10.16
N GLU A 188 -12.62 -6.45 -9.24
CA GLU A 188 -13.32 -7.38 -8.34
C GLU A 188 -14.31 -8.27 -9.08
N ARG A 189 -15.03 -7.71 -10.04
CA ARG A 189 -16.01 -8.46 -10.86
C ARG A 189 -15.31 -9.43 -11.81
N GLY A 190 -14.10 -9.09 -12.25
CA GLY A 190 -13.35 -9.81 -13.27
C GLY A 190 -13.98 -9.69 -14.66
N TYR A 191 -13.35 -10.35 -15.59
CA TYR A 191 -13.84 -10.48 -16.96
C TYR A 191 -14.24 -11.92 -17.24
N GLY A 192 -15.23 -12.12 -18.11
CA GLY A 192 -15.55 -13.45 -18.62
C GLY A 192 -14.33 -14.01 -19.36
N PHE A 193 -13.89 -15.19 -18.95
CA PHE A 193 -12.78 -15.89 -19.58
C PHE A 193 -13.28 -17.26 -20.06
N ASP A 194 -13.07 -17.55 -21.35
CA ASP A 194 -13.32 -18.87 -21.92
C ASP A 194 -12.22 -19.83 -21.43
N LEU A 195 -12.49 -20.50 -20.32
CA LEU A 195 -11.55 -21.42 -19.69
C LEU A 195 -11.25 -22.62 -20.61
N GLU A 196 -12.27 -23.14 -21.32
CA GLU A 196 -12.16 -24.32 -22.17
C GLU A 196 -11.27 -24.02 -23.40
N GLY A 197 -11.57 -22.95 -24.11
CA GLY A 197 -10.73 -22.47 -25.22
C GLY A 197 -9.31 -22.08 -24.77
N GLY A 198 -9.17 -21.52 -23.53
CA GLY A 198 -7.87 -21.21 -22.95
C GLY A 198 -7.02 -22.47 -22.68
N ILE A 199 -7.61 -23.55 -22.19
CA ILE A 199 -6.95 -24.85 -21.97
C ILE A 199 -6.54 -25.48 -23.29
N GLU A 200 -7.43 -25.47 -24.30
CA GLU A 200 -7.13 -25.99 -25.64
C GLU A 200 -5.95 -25.24 -26.28
N LEU A 201 -5.96 -23.92 -26.24
CA LEU A 201 -4.87 -23.10 -26.76
C LEU A 201 -3.53 -23.38 -26.03
N ALA A 202 -3.56 -23.46 -24.70
CA ALA A 202 -2.36 -23.77 -23.91
C ALA A 202 -1.79 -25.14 -24.25
N SER A 203 -2.66 -26.14 -24.46
CA SER A 203 -2.27 -27.50 -24.90
C SER A 203 -1.66 -27.50 -26.29
N ALA A 204 -2.26 -26.78 -27.22
CA ALA A 204 -1.73 -26.65 -28.60
C ALA A 204 -0.35 -25.98 -28.62
N ILE A 205 -0.16 -24.93 -27.83
CA ILE A 205 1.13 -24.23 -27.68
C ILE A 205 2.21 -25.18 -27.12
N LYS A 206 1.90 -25.91 -26.04
CA LYS A 206 2.84 -26.88 -25.44
C LYS A 206 3.26 -27.98 -26.41
N ASN A 207 2.30 -28.52 -27.17
CA ASN A 207 2.59 -29.55 -28.17
C ASN A 207 3.50 -29.02 -29.29
N ARG A 208 3.26 -27.77 -29.73
CA ARG A 208 4.11 -27.16 -30.77
C ARG A 208 5.50 -26.84 -30.24
N GLN A 209 5.61 -26.42 -29.00
CA GLN A 209 6.91 -26.20 -28.34
C GLN A 209 7.72 -27.50 -28.28
N ALA A 210 7.11 -28.60 -27.85
CA ALA A 210 7.77 -29.89 -27.77
C ALA A 210 8.28 -30.39 -29.17
N VAL A 211 7.56 -30.09 -30.24
CA VAL A 211 8.00 -30.40 -31.62
C VAL A 211 9.17 -29.55 -32.09
N LEU A 212 9.32 -28.31 -31.55
CA LEU A 212 10.42 -27.41 -31.89
C LEU A 212 11.68 -27.67 -31.10
N GLU A 213 11.54 -28.28 -29.92
CA GLU A 213 12.66 -28.64 -29.03
C GLU A 213 13.22 -30.05 -29.33
N ALA A 214 12.56 -30.86 -30.15
CA ALA A 214 12.98 -32.20 -30.57
C ALA A 214 13.82 -32.17 -31.84
#